data_ec526c63e18d330747f2855379478bbc
#
_entry.id   ec526c63e18d330747f2855379478bbc
#
_cell.length_a   1.000
_cell.length_b   1.000
_cell.length_c   1.000
_cell.angle_alpha   90.00
_cell.angle_beta   90.00
_cell.angle_gamma   90.00
#
_symmetry.space_group_name_H-M   'P 1'
#
loop_
_entity.id
_entity.type
_entity.pdbx_description
1 polymer ?
#
loop_
_entity_poly.entity_id
_entity_poly.type
_entity_poly.pdbx_seq_one_letter_code
_entity_poly.pdbx_strand_id
1 'polypeptide(L)'
;MKYTFITILHNLEFESVKNKGVEFFSRARFSNRTGVIQKLLNSDLVKYNVGVHSVDEFEGVVYCYVKNEIEYIKTKEDMDQVGSNLTFHLLRIVQSFLTELWEVKDNNIYVRDGFLIAYENDIENGFTYKASLSAIFSKSTLCNDKTLYKDSELNVAIEKFKKNEKENLFNENTDYKIPTDEVFFKNKKSTRIDRAHYFVLSARGSSIFPMKIVYYCTALECLFSTAKTEMNYRIAERVALMLGNNKSDKRKYFDLIKKTYDVRSTIVHGSSLKGNSEELKNISEDLDQALRELLTTQNDIFDKEEKDMEKYFLDLVFDNKFKGD
;
A
#
# COMPACT_ATOMS: atom_id res chain seq x y z
N MET A 1 -29.36 -6.27 -11.99
CA MET A 1 -28.72 -5.10 -12.66
C MET A 1 -27.25 -5.40 -12.89
N LYS A 2 -26.71 -5.17 -14.09
CA LYS A 2 -25.28 -5.28 -14.38
C LYS A 2 -24.56 -4.05 -13.88
N TYR A 3 -23.30 -4.17 -13.47
CA TYR A 3 -22.44 -3.02 -13.20
C TYR A 3 -21.05 -3.18 -13.79
N THR A 4 -20.41 -2.06 -14.04
CA THR A 4 -18.99 -1.95 -14.34
C THR A 4 -18.38 -0.91 -13.43
N PHE A 5 -17.42 -1.33 -12.61
CA PHE A 5 -16.57 -0.42 -11.83
C PHE A 5 -15.28 -0.17 -12.59
N ILE A 6 -14.78 1.08 -12.55
CA ILE A 6 -13.50 1.47 -13.14
C ILE A 6 -12.75 2.44 -12.22
N THR A 7 -11.42 2.33 -12.19
CA THR A 7 -10.51 3.28 -11.52
C THR A 7 -9.13 3.25 -12.16
N ILE A 8 -8.46 4.40 -12.23
CA ILE A 8 -7.10 4.52 -12.76
C ILE A 8 -6.09 4.21 -11.66
N LEU A 9 -5.04 3.45 -12.01
CA LEU A 9 -3.85 3.32 -11.18
C LEU A 9 -2.80 4.32 -11.70
N HIS A 10 -2.77 5.47 -11.07
CA HIS A 10 -1.83 6.53 -11.43
C HIS A 10 -0.38 6.06 -11.23
N ASN A 11 0.52 6.47 -12.11
CA ASN A 11 1.96 6.19 -12.10
C ASN A 11 2.36 4.71 -12.27
N LEU A 12 1.42 3.82 -12.63
CA LEU A 12 1.71 2.42 -12.96
C LEU A 12 1.88 2.26 -14.46
N GLU A 13 2.91 1.52 -14.87
CA GLU A 13 3.10 1.04 -16.23
C GLU A 13 3.32 -0.47 -16.24
N PHE A 14 2.86 -1.15 -17.30
CA PHE A 14 3.12 -2.57 -17.53
C PHE A 14 4.12 -2.75 -18.66
N GLU A 15 5.04 -3.71 -18.49
CA GLU A 15 5.97 -4.14 -19.52
C GLU A 15 5.26 -4.63 -20.80
N SER A 16 4.11 -5.31 -20.63
CA SER A 16 3.37 -5.91 -21.73
C SER A 16 1.93 -5.38 -21.83
N VAL A 17 1.36 -5.51 -23.03
CA VAL A 17 -0.04 -5.13 -23.29
C VAL A 17 -1.00 -6.16 -22.69
N LYS A 18 -1.96 -5.70 -21.89
CA LYS A 18 -3.01 -6.51 -21.24
C LYS A 18 -4.39 -6.17 -21.79
N ASN A 19 -4.70 -6.59 -23.02
CA ASN A 19 -5.95 -6.25 -23.72
C ASN A 19 -7.22 -6.63 -22.94
N LYS A 20 -7.28 -7.86 -22.40
CA LYS A 20 -8.40 -8.36 -21.58
C LYS A 20 -8.15 -8.19 -20.08
N GLY A 21 -7.03 -7.59 -19.73
CA GLY A 21 -6.58 -7.43 -18.35
C GLY A 21 -6.07 -8.71 -17.70
N VAL A 22 -5.25 -8.54 -16.65
CA VAL A 22 -4.81 -9.60 -15.74
C VAL A 22 -5.67 -9.56 -14.49
N GLU A 23 -6.18 -10.72 -14.07
CA GLU A 23 -7.02 -10.83 -12.88
C GLU A 23 -6.15 -10.90 -11.63
N PHE A 24 -6.39 -9.97 -10.70
CA PHE A 24 -5.70 -9.95 -9.42
C PHE A 24 -6.60 -10.36 -8.26
N PHE A 25 -7.91 -10.21 -8.43
CA PHE A 25 -8.91 -10.58 -7.45
C PHE A 25 -10.21 -10.96 -8.17
N SER A 26 -11.11 -11.67 -7.53
CA SER A 26 -12.39 -12.15 -8.08
C SER A 26 -13.06 -11.17 -9.06
N ARG A 27 -12.96 -11.44 -10.37
CA ARG A 27 -13.46 -10.59 -11.48
C ARG A 27 -12.83 -9.20 -11.60
N ALA A 28 -11.95 -8.78 -10.68
CA ALA A 28 -11.22 -7.53 -10.78
C ALA A 28 -9.96 -7.69 -11.62
N ARG A 29 -9.79 -6.86 -12.63
CA ARG A 29 -8.73 -6.98 -13.63
C ARG A 29 -8.03 -5.65 -13.86
N PHE A 30 -6.72 -5.70 -14.06
CA PHE A 30 -5.92 -4.57 -14.51
C PHE A 30 -5.69 -4.65 -16.01
N SER A 31 -5.95 -3.57 -16.74
CA SER A 31 -5.70 -3.44 -18.16
C SER A 31 -5.02 -2.12 -18.49
N ASN A 32 -4.26 -2.07 -19.59
CA ASN A 32 -3.67 -0.86 -20.15
C ASN A 32 -4.17 -0.60 -21.60
N ARG A 33 -5.36 -1.16 -21.93
CA ARG A 33 -6.05 -0.95 -23.21
C ARG A 33 -7.55 -0.79 -22.98
N THR A 34 -8.13 0.27 -23.50
CA THR A 34 -9.52 0.67 -23.29
C THR A 34 -10.56 -0.21 -23.97
N GLY A 35 -10.17 -1.12 -24.87
CA GLY A 35 -11.11 -1.94 -25.66
C GLY A 35 -12.19 -2.66 -24.85
N VAL A 36 -11.88 -3.10 -23.61
CA VAL A 36 -12.87 -3.78 -22.73
C VAL A 36 -13.92 -2.81 -22.17
N ILE A 37 -13.57 -1.55 -21.97
CA ILE A 37 -14.45 -0.50 -21.42
C ILE A 37 -14.84 0.57 -22.45
N GLN A 38 -14.42 0.42 -23.72
CA GLN A 38 -14.63 1.44 -24.76
C GLN A 38 -16.10 1.83 -24.92
N LYS A 39 -17.01 0.84 -24.90
CA LYS A 39 -18.46 1.13 -24.97
C LYS A 39 -18.93 1.98 -23.80
N LEU A 40 -18.35 1.75 -22.61
CA LEU A 40 -18.66 2.52 -21.41
C LEU A 40 -18.13 3.97 -21.54
N LEU A 41 -16.87 4.13 -21.97
CA LEU A 41 -16.24 5.44 -22.12
C LEU A 41 -16.91 6.30 -23.23
N ASN A 42 -17.52 5.67 -24.21
CA ASN A 42 -18.23 6.36 -25.29
C ASN A 42 -19.65 6.77 -24.92
N SER A 43 -20.21 6.26 -23.81
CA SER A 43 -21.57 6.59 -23.34
C SER A 43 -21.69 8.05 -22.94
N ASP A 44 -22.76 8.70 -23.36
CA ASP A 44 -23.06 10.08 -23.00
C ASP A 44 -23.37 10.20 -21.51
N LEU A 45 -24.09 9.23 -20.93
CA LEU A 45 -24.31 9.15 -19.48
C LEU A 45 -22.98 9.23 -18.71
N VAL A 46 -21.97 8.45 -19.13
CA VAL A 46 -20.66 8.40 -18.45
C VAL A 46 -19.92 9.72 -18.66
N LYS A 47 -19.90 10.26 -19.87
CA LYS A 47 -19.24 11.55 -20.15
C LYS A 47 -19.85 12.72 -19.37
N TYR A 48 -21.17 12.75 -19.22
CA TYR A 48 -21.84 13.81 -18.45
C TYR A 48 -21.62 13.68 -16.94
N ASN A 49 -21.65 12.48 -16.40
CA ASN A 49 -21.58 12.27 -14.94
C ASN A 49 -20.14 12.14 -14.40
N VAL A 50 -19.24 11.56 -15.18
CA VAL A 50 -17.82 11.38 -14.81
C VAL A 50 -16.97 12.59 -15.24
N GLY A 51 -17.39 13.25 -16.33
CA GLY A 51 -16.68 14.35 -16.97
C GLY A 51 -15.81 13.87 -18.14
N VAL A 52 -15.83 14.62 -19.24
CA VAL A 52 -15.11 14.26 -20.48
C VAL A 52 -13.61 14.07 -20.21
N HIS A 53 -12.98 15.01 -19.50
CA HIS A 53 -11.55 14.90 -19.18
C HIS A 53 -11.21 13.66 -18.34
N SER A 54 -12.04 13.32 -17.36
CA SER A 54 -11.82 12.11 -16.54
C SER A 54 -12.02 10.82 -17.35
N VAL A 55 -12.85 10.85 -18.38
CA VAL A 55 -13.01 9.72 -19.32
C VAL A 55 -11.77 9.60 -20.23
N ASP A 56 -11.25 10.72 -20.72
CA ASP A 56 -10.05 10.75 -21.58
C ASP A 56 -8.79 10.31 -20.82
N GLU A 57 -8.73 10.53 -19.49
CA GLU A 57 -7.60 10.05 -18.65
C GLU A 57 -7.41 8.53 -18.68
N PHE A 58 -8.44 7.73 -19.04
CA PHE A 58 -8.30 6.27 -19.16
C PHE A 58 -7.50 5.83 -20.39
N GLU A 59 -7.22 6.74 -21.33
CA GLU A 59 -6.48 6.39 -22.53
C GLU A 59 -4.96 6.29 -22.25
N GLY A 60 -4.38 5.16 -22.60
CA GLY A 60 -2.93 4.94 -22.47
C GLY A 60 -2.42 4.75 -21.03
N VAL A 61 -3.29 4.55 -20.06
CA VAL A 61 -2.93 4.31 -18.65
C VAL A 61 -3.36 2.92 -18.19
N VAL A 62 -2.81 2.49 -17.05
CA VAL A 62 -3.28 1.28 -16.37
C VAL A 62 -4.52 1.63 -15.54
N TYR A 63 -5.55 0.83 -15.69
CA TYR A 63 -6.78 0.95 -14.93
C TYR A 63 -7.26 -0.41 -14.42
N CYS A 64 -8.00 -0.40 -13.34
CA CYS A 64 -8.76 -1.54 -12.85
C CYS A 64 -10.19 -1.48 -13.37
N TYR A 65 -10.76 -2.65 -13.69
CA TYR A 65 -12.19 -2.78 -13.92
C TYR A 65 -12.74 -4.04 -13.26
N VAL A 66 -14.01 -3.96 -12.85
CA VAL A 66 -14.80 -5.09 -12.35
C VAL A 66 -16.12 -5.11 -13.12
N LYS A 67 -16.51 -6.26 -13.67
CA LYS A 67 -17.82 -6.46 -14.28
C LYS A 67 -18.57 -7.55 -13.51
N ASN A 68 -19.73 -7.21 -12.96
CA ASN A 68 -20.53 -8.13 -12.19
C ASN A 68 -22.01 -7.70 -12.21
N GLU A 69 -22.83 -8.38 -11.44
CA GLU A 69 -24.24 -8.09 -11.24
C GLU A 69 -24.52 -7.73 -9.79
N ILE A 70 -25.49 -6.88 -9.58
CA ILE A 70 -26.02 -6.46 -8.28
C ILE A 70 -27.52 -6.73 -8.27
N GLU A 71 -28.06 -7.20 -7.15
CA GLU A 71 -29.49 -7.38 -7.00
C GLU A 71 -30.22 -6.03 -7.15
N TYR A 72 -31.30 -6.03 -7.92
CA TYR A 72 -32.13 -4.84 -8.08
C TYR A 72 -32.91 -4.57 -6.80
N ILE A 73 -32.64 -3.43 -6.17
CA ILE A 73 -33.31 -2.98 -4.95
C ILE A 73 -34.46 -2.03 -5.35
N LYS A 74 -35.64 -2.25 -4.79
CA LYS A 74 -36.89 -1.62 -5.25
C LYS A 74 -36.98 -0.10 -4.99
N THR A 75 -36.19 0.45 -4.06
CA THR A 75 -36.23 1.89 -3.77
C THR A 75 -34.96 2.56 -4.31
N LYS A 76 -35.10 3.78 -4.82
CA LYS A 76 -33.97 4.58 -5.32
C LYS A 76 -32.95 4.86 -4.21
N GLU A 77 -33.41 5.16 -3.01
CA GLU A 77 -32.53 5.49 -1.87
C GLU A 77 -31.66 4.30 -1.46
N ASP A 78 -32.22 3.10 -1.42
CA ASP A 78 -31.46 1.89 -1.13
C ASP A 78 -30.46 1.57 -2.23
N MET A 79 -30.82 1.79 -3.51
CA MET A 79 -29.90 1.61 -4.64
C MET A 79 -28.74 2.61 -4.59
N ASP A 80 -28.98 3.87 -4.24
CA ASP A 80 -27.94 4.89 -4.12
C ASP A 80 -26.98 4.56 -2.97
N GLN A 81 -27.49 4.07 -1.85
CA GLN A 81 -26.66 3.61 -0.73
C GLN A 81 -25.80 2.41 -1.10
N VAL A 82 -26.39 1.39 -1.72
CA VAL A 82 -25.67 0.18 -2.14
C VAL A 82 -24.64 0.50 -3.22
N GLY A 83 -25.00 1.30 -4.23
CA GLY A 83 -24.09 1.70 -5.30
C GLY A 83 -22.89 2.49 -4.77
N SER A 84 -23.14 3.43 -3.87
CA SER A 84 -22.08 4.25 -3.25
C SER A 84 -21.15 3.40 -2.37
N ASN A 85 -21.71 2.52 -1.52
CA ASN A 85 -20.95 1.63 -0.65
C ASN A 85 -20.10 0.67 -1.48
N LEU A 86 -20.67 0.06 -2.51
CA LEU A 86 -19.95 -0.86 -3.38
C LEU A 86 -18.82 -0.16 -4.14
N THR A 87 -19.06 1.06 -4.64
CA THR A 87 -18.02 1.85 -5.32
C THR A 87 -16.84 2.12 -4.40
N PHE A 88 -17.13 2.56 -3.19
CA PHE A 88 -16.09 2.83 -2.19
C PHE A 88 -15.34 1.55 -1.80
N HIS A 89 -16.06 0.46 -1.60
CA HIS A 89 -15.46 -0.84 -1.26
C HIS A 89 -14.50 -1.34 -2.35
N LEU A 90 -14.95 -1.36 -3.61
CA LEU A 90 -14.11 -1.78 -4.73
C LEU A 90 -12.86 -0.89 -4.87
N LEU A 91 -13.00 0.42 -4.66
CA LEU A 91 -11.87 1.34 -4.67
C LEU A 91 -10.87 1.04 -3.54
N ARG A 92 -11.36 0.68 -2.34
CA ARG A 92 -10.51 0.26 -1.21
C ARG A 92 -9.79 -1.05 -1.46
N ILE A 93 -10.42 -2.03 -2.13
CA ILE A 93 -9.76 -3.26 -2.56
C ILE A 93 -8.60 -2.95 -3.51
N VAL A 94 -8.80 -2.07 -4.48
CA VAL A 94 -7.70 -1.68 -5.38
C VAL A 94 -6.61 -0.95 -4.62
N GLN A 95 -6.96 -0.09 -3.65
CA GLN A 95 -5.98 0.59 -2.81
C GLN A 95 -5.16 -0.39 -1.95
N SER A 96 -5.79 -1.42 -1.37
CA SER A 96 -5.07 -2.43 -0.56
C SER A 96 -4.04 -3.19 -1.39
N PHE A 97 -4.34 -3.50 -2.66
CA PHE A 97 -3.38 -4.12 -3.58
C PHE A 97 -2.11 -3.28 -3.79
N LEU A 98 -2.14 -1.96 -3.60
CA LEU A 98 -0.95 -1.11 -3.72
C LEU A 98 0.13 -1.41 -2.69
N THR A 99 -0.22 -2.02 -1.56
CA THR A 99 0.74 -2.50 -0.56
C THR A 99 1.57 -3.64 -1.13
N GLU A 100 0.94 -4.59 -1.81
CA GLU A 100 1.63 -5.72 -2.46
C GLU A 100 2.57 -5.24 -3.58
N LEU A 101 2.16 -4.22 -4.34
CA LEU A 101 3.05 -3.60 -5.32
C LEU A 101 4.27 -2.96 -4.64
N TRP A 102 4.07 -2.25 -3.52
CA TRP A 102 5.19 -1.66 -2.78
C TRP A 102 6.11 -2.74 -2.18
N GLU A 103 5.59 -3.85 -1.73
CA GLU A 103 6.40 -4.97 -1.24
C GLU A 103 7.31 -5.56 -2.31
N VAL A 104 6.96 -5.45 -3.59
CA VAL A 104 7.82 -5.86 -4.70
C VAL A 104 8.92 -4.83 -4.96
N LYS A 105 8.57 -3.54 -5.03
CA LYS A 105 9.52 -2.43 -5.19
C LYS A 105 8.92 -1.08 -4.84
N ASP A 106 9.78 -0.11 -4.49
CA ASP A 106 9.37 1.26 -4.22
C ASP A 106 8.64 1.88 -5.42
N ASN A 107 7.53 2.53 -5.12
CA ASN A 107 6.67 3.13 -6.13
C ASN A 107 5.82 4.28 -5.56
N ASN A 108 5.29 5.10 -6.47
CA ASN A 108 4.35 6.19 -6.19
C ASN A 108 2.96 5.92 -6.79
N ILE A 109 2.57 4.66 -6.89
CA ILE A 109 1.28 4.26 -7.46
C ILE A 109 0.19 4.57 -6.45
N TYR A 110 -0.89 5.21 -6.93
CA TYR A 110 -2.07 5.50 -6.12
C TYR A 110 -3.35 5.39 -6.96
N VAL A 111 -4.48 5.24 -6.28
CA VAL A 111 -5.83 5.37 -6.84
C VAL A 111 -6.53 6.53 -6.14
N ARG A 112 -7.29 7.31 -6.90
CA ARG A 112 -8.01 8.47 -6.37
C ARG A 112 -9.52 8.33 -6.52
N ASP A 113 -9.99 8.26 -7.75
CA ASP A 113 -11.40 8.23 -8.06
C ASP A 113 -11.81 6.86 -8.61
N GLY A 114 -12.89 6.30 -8.07
CA GLY A 114 -13.54 5.10 -8.58
C GLY A 114 -14.94 5.43 -9.06
N PHE A 115 -15.34 4.86 -10.19
CA PHE A 115 -16.64 5.04 -10.79
C PHE A 115 -17.32 3.71 -10.98
N LEU A 116 -18.58 3.61 -10.58
CA LEU A 116 -19.41 2.44 -10.81
C LEU A 116 -20.60 2.84 -11.65
N ILE A 117 -20.79 2.19 -12.77
CA ILE A 117 -21.87 2.38 -13.69
C ILE A 117 -22.76 1.16 -13.67
N ALA A 118 -23.99 1.31 -13.18
CA ALA A 118 -24.99 0.25 -13.05
C ALA A 118 -26.12 0.43 -14.06
N TYR A 119 -26.48 -0.61 -14.79
CA TYR A 119 -27.49 -0.57 -15.83
C TYR A 119 -28.15 -1.94 -16.03
N GLU A 120 -29.34 -1.99 -16.58
CA GLU A 120 -30.01 -3.25 -16.92
C GLU A 120 -29.68 -3.68 -18.36
N ASN A 121 -30.19 -2.99 -19.35
CA ASN A 121 -30.04 -3.33 -20.76
C ASN A 121 -29.19 -2.32 -21.51
N ASP A 122 -29.32 -1.04 -21.17
CA ASP A 122 -28.67 0.08 -21.86
C ASP A 122 -27.95 0.96 -20.84
N ILE A 123 -26.69 1.31 -21.15
CA ILE A 123 -25.84 2.13 -20.30
C ILE A 123 -26.44 3.55 -20.17
N GLU A 124 -27.05 4.09 -21.22
CA GLU A 124 -27.60 5.46 -21.24
C GLU A 124 -28.76 5.64 -20.25
N ASN A 125 -29.43 4.56 -19.88
CA ASN A 125 -30.51 4.54 -18.88
C ASN A 125 -30.03 4.03 -17.51
N GLY A 126 -28.74 4.07 -17.24
CA GLY A 126 -28.13 3.59 -16.02
C GLY A 126 -27.97 4.62 -14.92
N PHE A 127 -27.29 4.21 -13.87
CA PHE A 127 -26.90 5.04 -12.73
C PHE A 127 -25.37 5.08 -12.61
N THR A 128 -24.85 6.20 -12.15
CA THR A 128 -23.40 6.37 -11.92
C THR A 128 -23.13 6.73 -10.47
N TYR A 129 -22.16 6.05 -9.87
CA TYR A 129 -21.71 6.32 -8.51
C TYR A 129 -20.23 6.64 -8.53
N LYS A 130 -19.80 7.55 -7.67
CA LYS A 130 -18.41 7.95 -7.50
C LYS A 130 -17.98 7.79 -6.07
N ALA A 131 -16.76 7.28 -5.87
CA ALA A 131 -16.05 7.33 -4.60
C ALA A 131 -14.66 7.91 -4.82
N SER A 132 -14.10 8.57 -3.81
CA SER A 132 -12.78 9.18 -3.90
C SER A 132 -11.96 8.88 -2.65
N LEU A 133 -10.65 8.69 -2.83
CA LEU A 133 -9.65 8.54 -1.77
C LEU A 133 -8.67 9.72 -1.83
N SER A 134 -8.24 10.19 -0.67
CA SER A 134 -7.32 11.33 -0.54
C SER A 134 -5.84 10.92 -0.48
N ALA A 135 -5.53 9.64 -0.29
CA ALA A 135 -4.16 9.17 -0.16
C ALA A 135 -3.45 9.16 -1.52
N ILE A 136 -2.48 10.03 -1.69
CA ILE A 136 -1.54 10.06 -2.82
C ILE A 136 -0.19 9.58 -2.30
N PHE A 137 0.36 8.55 -2.91
CA PHE A 137 1.64 7.98 -2.50
C PHE A 137 2.80 8.58 -3.30
N SER A 138 3.96 8.64 -2.65
CA SER A 138 5.22 9.09 -3.23
C SER A 138 6.30 8.03 -3.01
N LYS A 139 7.28 7.95 -3.92
CA LYS A 139 8.48 7.12 -3.73
C LYS A 139 9.28 7.57 -2.51
N SER A 140 10.11 6.69 -2.00
CA SER A 140 11.06 7.01 -0.94
C SER A 140 11.97 8.18 -1.31
N THR A 141 12.31 8.29 -2.59
CA THR A 141 13.15 9.35 -3.19
C THR A 141 12.39 10.62 -3.54
N LEU A 142 11.05 10.66 -3.39
CA LEU A 142 10.15 11.72 -3.87
C LEU A 142 10.19 11.97 -5.40
N CYS A 143 10.84 11.09 -6.17
CA CYS A 143 10.77 11.15 -7.63
C CYS A 143 9.35 10.87 -8.12
N ASN A 144 8.90 11.61 -9.12
CA ASN A 144 7.52 11.54 -9.63
C ASN A 144 7.42 10.83 -10.99
N ASP A 145 8.42 10.00 -11.34
CA ASP A 145 8.39 9.16 -12.53
C ASP A 145 7.46 7.96 -12.34
N LYS A 146 6.85 7.51 -13.42
CA LYS A 146 6.03 6.30 -13.42
C LYS A 146 6.86 5.06 -13.08
N THR A 147 6.22 4.05 -12.54
CA THR A 147 6.85 2.80 -12.15
C THR A 147 6.45 1.68 -13.11
N LEU A 148 7.42 1.17 -13.87
CA LEU A 148 7.23 0.04 -14.76
C LEU A 148 7.30 -1.27 -13.97
N TYR A 149 6.27 -2.12 -14.09
CA TYR A 149 6.25 -3.47 -13.56
C TYR A 149 6.43 -4.49 -14.68
N LYS A 150 7.41 -5.38 -14.50
CA LYS A 150 7.56 -6.59 -15.33
C LYS A 150 6.42 -7.55 -15.02
N ASP A 151 6.09 -8.40 -15.98
CA ASP A 151 5.02 -9.39 -15.80
C ASP A 151 5.31 -10.33 -14.63
N SER A 152 6.56 -10.71 -14.40
CA SER A 152 6.97 -11.52 -13.25
C SER A 152 6.76 -10.80 -11.91
N GLU A 153 7.09 -9.51 -11.82
CA GLU A 153 6.90 -8.70 -10.62
C GLU A 153 5.42 -8.50 -10.29
N LEU A 154 4.62 -8.22 -11.33
CA LEU A 154 3.17 -8.08 -11.16
C LEU A 154 2.54 -9.40 -10.66
N ASN A 155 2.97 -10.55 -11.20
CA ASN A 155 2.48 -11.85 -10.76
C ASN A 155 2.83 -12.12 -9.29
N VAL A 156 4.02 -11.75 -8.82
CA VAL A 156 4.39 -11.86 -7.39
C VAL A 156 3.43 -11.07 -6.51
N ALA A 157 3.12 -9.82 -6.85
CA ALA A 157 2.16 -9.01 -6.11
C ALA A 157 0.75 -9.64 -6.12
N ILE A 158 0.30 -10.14 -7.27
CA ILE A 158 -1.01 -10.79 -7.42
C ILE A 158 -1.12 -12.05 -6.56
N GLU A 159 -0.11 -12.91 -6.57
CA GLU A 159 -0.13 -14.16 -5.79
C GLU A 159 -0.11 -13.88 -4.28
N LYS A 160 0.65 -12.87 -3.84
CA LYS A 160 0.63 -12.42 -2.44
C LYS A 160 -0.75 -11.93 -2.05
N PHE A 161 -1.34 -11.05 -2.85
CA PHE A 161 -2.68 -10.50 -2.59
C PHE A 161 -3.73 -11.62 -2.46
N LYS A 162 -3.77 -12.56 -3.41
CA LYS A 162 -4.67 -13.70 -3.37
C LYS A 162 -4.48 -14.59 -2.15
N LYS A 163 -3.25 -14.72 -1.65
CA LYS A 163 -2.96 -15.51 -0.45
C LYS A 163 -3.45 -14.82 0.82
N ASN A 164 -3.32 -13.50 0.90
CA ASN A 164 -3.67 -12.71 2.07
C ASN A 164 -5.18 -12.45 2.20
N GLU A 165 -5.88 -12.34 1.06
CA GLU A 165 -7.30 -11.97 0.97
C GLU A 165 -8.25 -13.16 0.90
N LYS A 166 -7.91 -14.29 1.50
CA LYS A 166 -8.61 -15.58 1.30
C LYS A 166 -10.08 -15.63 1.68
N GLU A 167 -10.65 -14.69 2.42
CA GLU A 167 -11.94 -15.01 3.04
C GLU A 167 -13.09 -13.98 2.97
N ASN A 168 -12.95 -12.66 2.69
CA ASN A 168 -14.10 -11.80 2.98
C ASN A 168 -14.36 -10.54 2.14
N LEU A 169 -13.70 -10.30 1.03
CA LEU A 169 -13.84 -9.00 0.33
C LEU A 169 -15.15 -8.81 -0.46
N PHE A 170 -15.90 -9.87 -0.74
CA PHE A 170 -17.20 -9.81 -1.44
C PHE A 170 -18.38 -10.38 -0.63
N ASN A 171 -18.32 -10.37 0.69
CA ASN A 171 -19.51 -10.66 1.47
C ASN A 171 -20.47 -9.46 1.36
N GLU A 172 -21.50 -9.62 0.53
CA GLU A 172 -22.54 -8.61 0.22
C GLU A 172 -23.27 -8.08 1.46
N ASN A 173 -23.14 -8.76 2.61
CA ASN A 173 -23.77 -8.43 3.87
C ASN A 173 -22.87 -7.74 4.91
N THR A 174 -21.65 -7.40 4.58
CA THR A 174 -20.81 -6.66 5.53
C THR A 174 -21.08 -5.16 5.42
N ASP A 175 -21.65 -4.61 6.46
CA ASP A 175 -21.61 -3.16 6.77
C ASP A 175 -20.13 -2.73 6.70
N TYR A 176 -19.69 -2.20 5.57
CA TYR A 176 -18.31 -1.72 5.37
C TYR A 176 -18.06 -0.47 6.21
N LYS A 177 -17.96 -0.69 7.52
CA LYS A 177 -17.44 0.33 8.41
C LYS A 177 -15.94 0.42 8.17
N ILE A 178 -15.52 1.53 7.60
CA ILE A 178 -14.11 1.90 7.55
C ILE A 178 -13.59 1.78 8.97
N PRO A 179 -12.54 0.96 9.25
CA PRO A 179 -11.89 1.00 10.54
C PRO A 179 -11.42 2.43 10.75
N THR A 180 -11.97 3.12 11.75
CA THR A 180 -11.41 4.40 12.14
C THR A 180 -10.00 4.12 12.68
N ASP A 181 -9.06 5.05 12.48
CA ASP A 181 -7.70 4.92 12.99
C ASP A 181 -7.68 4.61 14.49
N GLU A 182 -8.65 5.13 15.24
CA GLU A 182 -8.86 4.83 16.66
C GLU A 182 -9.17 3.35 16.91
N VAL A 183 -10.05 2.74 16.11
CA VAL A 183 -10.38 1.30 16.21
C VAL A 183 -9.17 0.45 15.88
N PHE A 184 -8.37 0.82 14.88
CA PHE A 184 -7.16 0.10 14.49
C PHE A 184 -6.13 0.05 15.64
N PHE A 185 -5.82 1.18 16.27
CA PHE A 185 -4.85 1.25 17.38
C PHE A 185 -5.38 0.67 18.70
N LYS A 186 -6.67 0.69 18.93
CA LYS A 186 -7.32 0.06 20.10
C LYS A 186 -7.59 -1.43 19.91
N ASN A 187 -7.54 -1.94 18.68
CA ASN A 187 -7.80 -3.34 18.39
C ASN A 187 -6.65 -4.22 18.90
N LYS A 188 -6.94 -5.06 19.89
CA LYS A 188 -5.98 -6.04 20.41
C LYS A 188 -5.52 -7.08 19.37
N LYS A 189 -6.26 -7.24 18.25
CA LYS A 189 -5.90 -8.12 17.15
C LYS A 189 -4.93 -7.48 16.15
N SER A 190 -4.68 -6.16 16.23
CA SER A 190 -3.70 -5.49 15.39
C SER A 190 -2.29 -5.94 15.77
N THR A 191 -1.59 -6.56 14.82
CA THR A 191 -0.24 -7.10 15.01
C THR A 191 0.82 -6.00 14.95
N ARG A 192 2.09 -6.34 15.24
CA ARG A 192 3.23 -5.44 15.02
C ARG A 192 3.38 -5.10 13.55
N ILE A 193 3.16 -6.09 12.67
CA ILE A 193 3.23 -5.95 11.21
C ILE A 193 2.15 -4.99 10.73
N ASP A 194 0.89 -5.14 11.16
CA ASP A 194 -0.20 -4.23 10.76
C ASP A 194 0.12 -2.77 11.10
N ARG A 195 0.64 -2.53 12.31
CA ARG A 195 1.02 -1.18 12.74
C ARG A 195 2.22 -0.63 11.96
N ALA A 196 3.19 -1.46 11.65
CA ALA A 196 4.32 -1.07 10.81
C ALA A 196 3.87 -0.69 9.40
N HIS A 197 2.99 -1.48 8.77
CA HIS A 197 2.39 -1.15 7.47
C HIS A 197 1.63 0.17 7.50
N TYR A 198 0.88 0.46 8.57
CA TYR A 198 0.19 1.76 8.73
C TYR A 198 1.18 2.94 8.66
N PHE A 199 2.31 2.85 9.37
CA PHE A 199 3.32 3.90 9.35
C PHE A 199 4.11 3.95 8.04
N VAL A 200 4.33 2.82 7.37
CA VAL A 200 4.88 2.80 6.00
C VAL A 200 3.94 3.52 5.03
N LEU A 201 2.64 3.27 5.08
CA LEU A 201 1.66 3.99 4.26
C LEU A 201 1.65 5.49 4.58
N SER A 202 1.79 5.87 5.85
CA SER A 202 1.92 7.27 6.26
C SER A 202 3.20 7.92 5.71
N ALA A 203 4.32 7.20 5.71
CA ALA A 203 5.56 7.65 5.09
C ALA A 203 5.41 7.83 3.58
N ARG A 204 4.77 6.88 2.90
CA ARG A 204 4.49 6.97 1.45
C ARG A 204 3.55 8.13 1.12
N GLY A 205 2.59 8.45 2.00
CA GLY A 205 1.70 9.61 1.87
C GLY A 205 2.37 10.96 2.15
N SER A 206 3.60 10.98 2.65
CA SER A 206 4.32 12.22 2.94
C SER A 206 5.06 12.76 1.71
N SER A 207 5.03 14.07 1.52
CA SER A 207 5.71 14.79 0.43
C SER A 207 7.06 15.39 0.82
N ILE A 208 7.55 15.11 2.05
CA ILE A 208 8.83 15.65 2.55
C ILE A 208 9.64 14.57 3.26
N PHE A 209 10.95 14.53 3.00
CA PHE A 209 11.87 13.55 3.59
C PHE A 209 11.83 13.49 5.11
N PRO A 210 11.88 14.62 5.85
CA PRO A 210 11.86 14.57 7.30
C PRO A 210 10.69 13.75 7.86
N MET A 211 9.48 13.94 7.35
CA MET A 211 8.30 13.22 7.83
C MET A 211 8.28 11.76 7.37
N LYS A 212 8.77 11.46 6.14
CA LYS A 212 8.97 10.06 5.72
C LYS A 212 9.86 9.32 6.71
N ILE A 213 11.01 9.92 7.08
CA ILE A 213 11.98 9.33 8.00
C ILE A 213 11.35 9.11 9.39
N VAL A 214 10.57 10.08 9.90
CA VAL A 214 9.85 9.94 11.18
C VAL A 214 8.89 8.75 11.13
N TYR A 215 8.08 8.61 10.08
CA TYR A 215 7.14 7.50 9.95
C TYR A 215 7.83 6.14 9.76
N TYR A 216 8.89 6.07 8.97
CA TYR A 216 9.70 4.84 8.84
C TYR A 216 10.36 4.45 10.18
N CYS A 217 10.85 5.42 10.94
CA CYS A 217 11.38 5.18 12.28
C CYS A 217 10.28 4.60 13.20
N THR A 218 9.07 5.16 13.14
CA THR A 218 7.94 4.65 13.93
C THR A 218 7.50 3.25 13.48
N ALA A 219 7.58 2.94 12.18
CA ALA A 219 7.34 1.58 11.69
C ALA A 219 8.36 0.58 12.28
N LEU A 220 9.64 0.94 12.33
CA LEU A 220 10.68 0.12 12.99
C LEU A 220 10.42 -0.03 14.50
N GLU A 221 9.96 1.02 15.17
CA GLU A 221 9.55 0.95 16.58
C GLU A 221 8.40 -0.03 16.78
N CYS A 222 7.40 -0.05 15.89
CA CYS A 222 6.31 -1.02 15.93
C CYS A 222 6.81 -2.48 15.83
N LEU A 223 7.77 -2.72 14.94
CA LEU A 223 8.34 -4.06 14.74
C LEU A 223 9.19 -4.51 15.94
N PHE A 224 10.11 -3.67 16.40
CA PHE A 224 11.22 -4.07 17.25
C PHE A 224 11.10 -3.68 18.72
N SER A 225 10.19 -2.76 19.09
CA SER A 225 10.12 -2.28 20.48
C SER A 225 9.59 -3.35 21.43
N THR A 226 10.40 -3.71 22.42
CA THR A 226 10.08 -4.63 23.53
C THR A 226 10.41 -4.02 24.89
N ALA A 227 11.07 -2.84 24.91
CA ALA A 227 11.42 -2.11 26.11
C ALA A 227 11.38 -0.60 25.86
N LYS A 228 11.19 0.18 26.94
CA LYS A 228 11.09 1.64 26.85
C LYS A 228 12.43 2.38 26.91
N THR A 229 13.52 1.66 27.26
CA THR A 229 14.86 2.23 27.43
C THR A 229 15.79 1.81 26.30
N GLU A 230 16.74 2.68 25.93
CA GLU A 230 17.77 2.44 24.91
C GLU A 230 17.20 2.02 23.53
N MET A 231 16.00 2.47 23.21
CA MET A 231 15.22 2.02 22.05
C MET A 231 15.99 2.16 20.74
N ASN A 232 16.65 3.31 20.52
CA ASN A 232 17.43 3.57 19.31
C ASN A 232 18.60 2.60 19.10
N TYR A 233 19.31 2.24 20.18
CA TYR A 233 20.41 1.30 20.11
C TYR A 233 19.91 -0.12 19.82
N ARG A 234 18.90 -0.58 20.56
CA ARG A 234 18.32 -1.92 20.40
C ARG A 234 17.72 -2.13 19.01
N ILE A 235 17.02 -1.14 18.47
CA ILE A 235 16.47 -1.25 17.11
C ILE A 235 17.60 -1.27 16.08
N ALA A 236 18.63 -0.44 16.22
CA ALA A 236 19.77 -0.44 15.32
C ALA A 236 20.50 -1.81 15.33
N GLU A 237 20.71 -2.40 16.51
CA GLU A 237 21.30 -3.73 16.67
C GLU A 237 20.44 -4.81 16.01
N ARG A 238 19.13 -4.83 16.28
CA ARG A 238 18.19 -5.83 15.76
C ARG A 238 18.07 -5.79 14.24
N VAL A 239 17.93 -4.59 13.66
CA VAL A 239 17.93 -4.43 12.20
C VAL A 239 19.24 -4.91 11.59
N ALA A 240 20.37 -4.55 12.19
CA ALA A 240 21.69 -4.99 11.73
C ALA A 240 21.87 -6.50 11.81
N LEU A 241 21.36 -7.14 12.86
CA LEU A 241 21.41 -8.60 13.02
C LEU A 241 20.54 -9.33 12.00
N MET A 242 19.37 -8.79 11.66
CA MET A 242 18.42 -9.42 10.75
C MET A 242 18.79 -9.23 9.27
N LEU A 243 19.24 -8.04 8.89
CA LEU A 243 19.47 -7.69 7.47
C LEU A 243 20.94 -7.78 7.06
N GLY A 244 21.88 -7.69 8.00
CA GLY A 244 23.31 -7.71 7.67
C GLY A 244 23.85 -9.12 7.50
N ASN A 245 24.31 -9.44 6.29
CA ASN A 245 24.88 -10.75 5.93
C ASN A 245 26.32 -10.92 6.45
N ASN A 246 27.05 -9.85 6.65
CA ASN A 246 28.43 -9.82 7.12
C ASN A 246 28.68 -8.62 8.04
N LYS A 247 29.88 -8.53 8.61
CA LYS A 247 30.23 -7.47 9.56
C LYS A 247 30.08 -6.05 8.98
N SER A 248 30.43 -5.86 7.71
CA SER A 248 30.32 -4.58 7.02
C SER A 248 28.85 -4.17 6.84
N ASP A 249 28.01 -5.10 6.37
CA ASP A 249 26.58 -4.86 6.18
C ASP A 249 25.88 -4.58 7.53
N LYS A 250 26.20 -5.36 8.57
CA LYS A 250 25.66 -5.11 9.91
C LYS A 250 26.01 -3.71 10.40
N ARG A 251 27.26 -3.27 10.16
CA ARG A 251 27.69 -1.93 10.53
C ARG A 251 26.93 -0.86 9.73
N LYS A 252 26.74 -1.06 8.42
CA LYS A 252 25.98 -0.15 7.57
C LYS A 252 24.55 0.04 8.10
N TYR A 253 23.83 -1.06 8.38
CA TYR A 253 22.45 -0.97 8.90
C TYR A 253 22.41 -0.32 10.29
N PHE A 254 23.34 -0.67 11.17
CA PHE A 254 23.42 -0.06 12.50
C PHE A 254 23.59 1.47 12.40
N ASP A 255 24.54 1.93 11.58
CA ASP A 255 24.84 3.35 11.41
C ASP A 255 23.68 4.08 10.71
N LEU A 256 22.98 3.44 9.74
CA LEU A 256 21.76 3.95 9.12
C LEU A 256 20.69 4.24 10.17
N ILE A 257 20.36 3.26 11.00
CA ILE A 257 19.32 3.44 12.02
C ILE A 257 19.70 4.49 13.05
N LYS A 258 20.97 4.57 13.47
CA LYS A 258 21.46 5.62 14.37
C LYS A 258 21.23 7.02 13.75
N LYS A 259 21.63 7.24 12.49
CA LYS A 259 21.37 8.49 11.75
C LYS A 259 19.88 8.82 11.66
N THR A 260 19.05 7.81 11.40
CA THR A 260 17.59 7.95 11.35
C THR A 260 17.03 8.51 12.65
N TYR A 261 17.48 7.99 13.79
CA TYR A 261 17.05 8.49 15.10
C TYR A 261 17.53 9.89 15.40
N ASP A 262 18.71 10.29 14.92
CA ASP A 262 19.21 11.67 15.04
C ASP A 262 18.32 12.65 14.26
N VAL A 263 17.92 12.27 13.03
CA VAL A 263 16.97 13.05 12.22
C VAL A 263 15.62 13.14 12.91
N ARG A 264 15.05 12.01 13.36
CA ARG A 264 13.76 11.94 14.08
C ARG A 264 13.77 12.81 15.33
N SER A 265 14.81 12.69 16.14
CA SER A 265 14.97 13.46 17.37
C SER A 265 14.98 14.97 17.09
N THR A 266 15.75 15.38 16.08
CA THR A 266 15.82 16.79 15.66
C THR A 266 14.44 17.34 15.27
N ILE A 267 13.67 16.58 14.49
CA ILE A 267 12.35 16.98 14.01
C ILE A 267 11.34 17.04 15.16
N VAL A 268 11.27 15.98 15.97
CA VAL A 268 10.28 15.85 17.06
C VAL A 268 10.51 16.93 18.14
N HIS A 269 11.76 17.31 18.38
CA HIS A 269 12.09 18.36 19.33
C HIS A 269 12.08 19.78 18.72
N GLY A 270 11.65 19.94 17.47
CA GLY A 270 11.53 21.26 16.81
C GLY A 270 12.85 21.94 16.51
N SER A 271 13.94 21.20 16.45
CA SER A 271 15.27 21.74 16.12
C SER A 271 15.48 21.80 14.60
N SER A 272 16.36 22.68 14.14
CA SER A 272 16.69 22.80 12.73
C SER A 272 17.54 21.63 12.25
N LEU A 273 17.14 20.97 11.15
CA LEU A 273 17.93 19.94 10.50
C LEU A 273 19.18 20.56 9.86
N LYS A 274 20.33 19.96 10.11
CA LYS A 274 21.63 20.38 9.55
C LYS A 274 22.05 19.60 8.29
N GLY A 275 21.30 18.56 7.89
CA GLY A 275 21.58 17.74 6.71
C GLY A 275 21.15 18.39 5.41
N ASN A 276 21.78 18.00 4.30
CA ASN A 276 21.33 18.39 2.97
C ASN A 276 20.20 17.47 2.48
N SER A 277 19.46 17.91 1.46
CA SER A 277 18.32 17.17 0.91
C SER A 277 18.73 15.79 0.35
N GLU A 278 19.94 15.66 -0.20
CA GLU A 278 20.42 14.38 -0.76
C GLU A 278 20.72 13.35 0.34
N GLU A 279 21.25 13.79 1.49
CA GLU A 279 21.44 12.90 2.64
C GLU A 279 20.11 12.36 3.18
N LEU A 280 19.11 13.22 3.31
CA LEU A 280 17.76 12.81 3.75
C LEU A 280 17.08 11.86 2.74
N LYS A 281 17.29 12.11 1.44
CA LYS A 281 16.82 11.22 0.38
C LYS A 281 17.44 9.82 0.52
N ASN A 282 18.76 9.72 0.67
CA ASN A 282 19.45 8.45 0.83
C ASN A 282 18.99 7.69 2.08
N ILE A 283 18.83 8.38 3.21
CA ILE A 283 18.26 7.78 4.43
C ILE A 283 16.84 7.25 4.19
N SER A 284 15.99 8.03 3.51
CA SER A 284 14.62 7.63 3.21
C SER A 284 14.57 6.39 2.31
N GLU A 285 15.43 6.33 1.29
CA GLU A 285 15.53 5.21 0.35
C GLU A 285 16.04 3.93 1.04
N ASP A 286 17.13 4.04 1.81
CA ASP A 286 17.69 2.92 2.57
C ASP A 286 16.69 2.38 3.62
N LEU A 287 15.91 3.25 4.27
CA LEU A 287 14.87 2.84 5.23
C LEU A 287 13.69 2.15 4.56
N ASP A 288 13.21 2.66 3.43
CA ASP A 288 12.15 2.04 2.66
C ASP A 288 12.54 0.63 2.21
N GLN A 289 13.77 0.47 1.72
CA GLN A 289 14.31 -0.84 1.34
C GLN A 289 14.42 -1.79 2.55
N ALA A 290 14.97 -1.33 3.67
CA ALA A 290 15.11 -2.13 4.88
C ALA A 290 13.76 -2.59 5.42
N LEU A 291 12.76 -1.70 5.49
CA LEU A 291 11.41 -2.04 5.95
C LEU A 291 10.73 -3.03 5.01
N ARG A 292 10.88 -2.85 3.69
CA ARG A 292 10.34 -3.78 2.70
C ARG A 292 10.94 -5.17 2.88
N GLU A 293 12.24 -5.28 3.04
CA GLU A 293 12.91 -6.55 3.29
C GLU A 293 12.44 -7.20 4.60
N LEU A 294 12.38 -6.46 5.70
CA LEU A 294 11.90 -6.95 7.00
C LEU A 294 10.47 -7.48 6.91
N LEU A 295 9.56 -6.74 6.27
CA LEU A 295 8.16 -7.10 6.19
C LEU A 295 7.86 -8.24 5.21
N THR A 296 8.74 -8.48 4.23
CA THR A 296 8.53 -9.52 3.21
C THR A 296 9.25 -10.83 3.49
N THR A 297 10.39 -10.80 4.19
CA THR A 297 11.24 -11.98 4.36
C THR A 297 11.40 -12.45 5.82
N GLN A 298 11.15 -11.57 6.78
CA GLN A 298 11.48 -11.81 8.19
C GLN A 298 10.25 -11.69 9.12
N ASN A 299 9.04 -11.81 8.58
CA ASN A 299 7.82 -11.49 9.31
C ASN A 299 7.49 -12.41 10.48
N ASP A 300 7.89 -13.69 10.47
CA ASP A 300 7.54 -14.69 11.51
C ASP A 300 7.99 -14.29 12.92
N ILE A 301 9.09 -13.54 13.03
CA ILE A 301 9.60 -13.08 14.34
C ILE A 301 8.67 -12.03 14.96
N PHE A 302 7.98 -11.25 14.14
CA PHE A 302 7.13 -10.16 14.61
C PHE A 302 5.77 -10.62 15.12
N ASP A 303 5.39 -11.88 14.87
CA ASP A 303 4.19 -12.52 15.43
C ASP A 303 4.43 -13.12 16.82
N LYS A 304 5.70 -13.18 17.27
CA LYS A 304 6.05 -13.73 18.57
C LYS A 304 5.77 -12.76 19.72
N GLU A 305 5.57 -13.34 20.91
CA GLU A 305 5.51 -12.56 22.15
C GLU A 305 6.85 -11.87 22.43
N GLU A 306 6.81 -10.77 23.20
CA GLU A 306 8.00 -9.95 23.50
C GLU A 306 9.16 -10.77 24.09
N LYS A 307 8.87 -11.73 24.99
CA LYS A 307 9.86 -12.58 25.63
C LYS A 307 10.59 -13.50 24.63
N ASP A 308 9.85 -14.06 23.67
CA ASP A 308 10.43 -14.95 22.67
C ASP A 308 11.24 -14.16 21.63
N MET A 309 10.79 -12.97 21.33
CA MET A 309 11.51 -12.03 20.47
C MET A 309 12.83 -11.59 21.12
N GLU A 310 12.85 -11.26 22.42
CA GLU A 310 14.07 -10.96 23.16
C GLU A 310 15.04 -12.12 23.14
N LYS A 311 14.57 -13.34 23.40
CA LYS A 311 15.38 -14.54 23.34
C LYS A 311 16.00 -14.76 21.96
N TYR A 312 15.19 -14.61 20.90
CA TYR A 312 15.66 -14.75 19.52
C TYR A 312 16.82 -13.81 19.21
N PHE A 313 16.72 -12.53 19.57
CA PHE A 313 17.81 -11.57 19.33
C PHE A 313 19.04 -11.84 20.20
N LEU A 314 18.84 -12.31 21.43
CA LEU A 314 19.94 -12.71 22.28
C LEU A 314 20.72 -13.91 21.68
N ASP A 315 19.98 -14.91 21.18
CA ASP A 315 20.59 -16.08 20.52
C ASP A 315 21.38 -15.62 19.27
N LEU A 316 20.84 -14.71 18.45
CA LEU A 316 21.58 -14.15 17.29
C LEU A 316 22.88 -13.42 17.69
N VAL A 317 22.91 -12.75 18.82
CA VAL A 317 24.12 -12.09 19.32
C VAL A 317 25.17 -13.12 19.72
N PHE A 318 24.78 -14.21 20.38
CA PHE A 318 25.71 -15.26 20.81
C PHE A 318 26.22 -16.09 19.63
N ASP A 319 25.34 -16.47 18.68
CA ASP A 319 25.74 -17.23 17.49
C ASP A 319 26.75 -16.48 16.60
N ASN A 320 26.68 -15.16 16.58
CA ASN A 320 27.60 -14.32 15.81
C ASN A 320 28.97 -14.09 16.51
N LYS A 321 29.08 -14.34 17.82
CA LYS A 321 30.35 -14.19 18.55
C LYS A 321 31.31 -15.36 18.32
N PHE A 322 30.82 -16.52 17.90
CA PHE A 322 31.60 -17.73 17.75
C PHE A 322 31.92 -18.13 16.30
N LYS A 323 31.46 -17.39 15.32
CA LYS A 323 31.87 -17.53 13.90
C LYS A 323 32.98 -16.53 13.55
N GLY A 324 33.89 -16.32 14.46
CA GLY A 324 35.07 -15.53 14.26
C GLY A 324 36.26 -16.38 13.84
N ASP A 325 36.84 -15.99 12.73
CA ASP A 325 38.13 -16.36 12.11
C ASP A 325 38.12 -17.58 11.21
#